data_25980faba365d8448b24eca649e0001a
#
_entry.id   25980faba365d8448b24eca649e0001a
#
_cell.length_a   1.000
_cell.length_b   1.000
_cell.length_c   1.000
_cell.angle_alpha   90.00
_cell.angle_beta   90.00
_cell.angle_gamma   90.00
#
_symmetry.space_group_name_H-M   'P 1'
#
loop_
_entity.id
_entity.type
_entity.pdbx_description
1 polymer ?
#
loop_
_entity_poly.entity_id
_entity_poly.type
_entity_poly.pdbx_seq_one_letter_code
_entity_poly.pdbx_strand_id
1 'polypeptide(L)'
;DSDLSMRTLSTPSPALIFPPNSPGFQNGRGSSTSSSSVTGETVAMVHSPPPTRLTHPLIRLASKHQKEQANIDRLPPTNQLCRCARVCRRWYNLAWDPRLWRTIRLTGETINVDRALKVLTRRLCQDTPNVCLMLETVIVSGCRRLTDRGLYTIAQCCPELRRLEVSGCYNISNEAVFDVVSLCPNLEHLDVSGCSKVTCISLTREASIKLSPLHGKQISIRYLDMTDCFVLEDEGLHTIAAHCTQLTHLYLRRCVRITDEGLRYLMIYCTSIKELSVSDCRFVSDFGMREIAKLESRLRYLSIAHCGRITDVGIRYIAKYCSKLRYLNARGCEGITDHGVEYLAKNCTKLKSLDIGKCPLVSDTGLEFLALNCFNLKRLSLKSCESITGQGLQIVAANCFDLQMLNVQDCDVSVDALRFVKRHCKRCIIEHTNPAFF
;
A
#
# COMPACT_ATOMS: atom_id res chain seq x y z
N ASP A 1 -2.12 46.80 -32.39
CA ASP A 1 -1.93 47.99 -31.52
C ASP A 1 -1.80 47.56 -30.07
N SER A 2 -0.62 48.01 -29.59
CA SER A 2 -0.21 48.30 -28.21
C SER A 2 -0.06 47.14 -27.22
N ASP A 3 1.17 46.71 -27.08
CA ASP A 3 2.07 46.61 -25.91
C ASP A 3 1.49 47.00 -24.54
N LEU A 4 1.69 46.12 -23.57
CA LEU A 4 2.21 46.53 -22.26
C LEU A 4 2.82 45.32 -21.51
N SER A 5 4.14 45.37 -21.46
CA SER A 5 5.00 44.56 -20.61
C SER A 5 4.80 44.84 -19.11
N MET A 6 4.74 43.82 -18.29
CA MET A 6 5.11 43.93 -16.88
C MET A 6 6.11 42.82 -16.50
N ARG A 7 7.31 43.28 -16.25
CA ARG A 7 8.39 42.56 -15.58
C ARG A 7 7.98 42.36 -14.11
N THR A 8 8.01 41.14 -13.62
CA THR A 8 8.08 40.85 -12.18
C THR A 8 9.39 40.17 -11.86
N LEU A 9 10.09 40.78 -10.97
CA LEU A 9 11.39 40.41 -10.41
C LEU A 9 11.30 39.06 -9.70
N SER A 10 12.19 38.16 -10.11
CA SER A 10 12.44 36.87 -9.44
C SER A 10 13.42 37.06 -8.30
N THR A 11 13.00 36.72 -7.09
CA THR A 11 13.92 36.51 -5.95
C THR A 11 14.46 35.09 -5.97
N PRO A 12 15.76 34.86 -5.74
CA PRO A 12 16.34 33.52 -5.77
C PRO A 12 16.12 32.78 -4.46
N SER A 13 15.64 31.54 -4.57
CA SER A 13 15.62 30.56 -3.45
C SER A 13 17.03 30.13 -3.05
N PRO A 14 17.27 29.86 -1.76
CA PRO A 14 18.59 29.49 -1.29
C PRO A 14 19.00 28.09 -1.77
N ALA A 15 20.06 28.07 -2.54
CA ALA A 15 20.76 26.88 -2.98
C ALA A 15 21.42 26.18 -1.77
N LEU A 16 21.26 24.85 -1.68
CA LEU A 16 22.09 23.99 -0.83
C LEU A 16 23.53 24.06 -1.35
N ILE A 17 24.35 24.89 -0.72
CA ILE A 17 25.75 25.06 -1.05
C ILE A 17 26.53 23.96 -0.32
N PHE A 18 27.19 23.08 -1.11
CA PHE A 18 28.26 22.22 -0.61
C PHE A 18 29.55 23.04 -0.65
N PRO A 19 30.28 23.16 0.45
CA PRO A 19 31.55 23.89 0.43
C PRO A 19 32.67 23.06 -0.24
N PRO A 20 33.60 23.72 -0.93
CA PRO A 20 34.80 23.09 -1.47
C PRO A 20 35.86 22.85 -0.36
N ASN A 21 36.80 22.00 -0.71
CA ASN A 21 37.92 21.49 0.06
C ASN A 21 38.63 22.48 1.00
N SER A 22 39.07 21.89 2.14
CA SER A 22 39.95 22.40 3.20
C SER A 22 41.16 23.24 2.74
N PRO A 23 41.79 24.02 3.64
CA PRO A 23 42.84 23.46 4.46
C PRO A 23 43.05 24.09 5.85
N GLY A 24 43.90 23.47 6.66
CA GLY A 24 44.85 24.14 7.57
C GLY A 24 44.52 24.14 9.05
N PHE A 25 45.22 23.33 9.76
CA PHE A 25 45.42 23.37 11.22
C PHE A 25 46.14 24.63 11.66
N GLN A 26 45.71 25.24 12.77
CA GLN A 26 46.63 25.83 13.76
C GLN A 26 46.08 25.67 15.20
N ASN A 27 47.00 25.26 16.08
CA ASN A 27 46.87 25.06 17.51
C ASN A 27 46.72 26.39 18.27
N GLY A 28 45.91 26.39 19.31
CA GLY A 28 45.91 27.44 20.32
C GLY A 28 45.33 26.95 21.65
N ARG A 29 46.19 26.79 22.64
CA ARG A 29 45.90 26.46 24.04
C ARG A 29 45.24 27.64 24.74
N GLY A 30 44.41 27.37 25.73
CA GLY A 30 43.98 28.39 26.71
C GLY A 30 42.91 27.86 27.69
N SER A 31 43.32 27.67 28.86
CA SER A 31 42.75 27.17 30.10
C SER A 31 41.67 28.06 30.73
N SER A 32 40.91 27.41 31.59
CA SER A 32 40.49 27.76 32.98
C SER A 32 38.98 28.05 33.22
N THR A 33 38.40 27.16 33.98
CA THR A 33 37.65 27.29 35.26
C THR A 33 36.55 28.33 35.38
N SER A 34 35.34 27.92 35.71
CA SER A 34 34.79 28.00 37.08
C SER A 34 33.28 27.64 37.10
N SER A 35 32.97 26.97 38.16
CA SER A 35 31.69 26.53 38.70
C SER A 35 30.70 27.66 38.99
N SER A 36 29.41 27.41 38.86
CA SER A 36 28.42 27.69 39.91
C SER A 36 27.07 27.07 39.63
N SER A 37 26.57 26.38 40.61
CA SER A 37 25.25 25.86 40.85
C SER A 37 24.19 26.98 40.91
N VAL A 38 22.92 26.67 40.51
CA VAL A 38 21.72 27.00 41.29
C VAL A 38 20.46 26.37 40.62
N THR A 39 19.81 25.53 41.39
CA THR A 39 18.37 25.29 41.65
C THR A 39 17.34 25.28 40.54
N GLY A 40 16.59 24.21 40.64
CA GLY A 40 15.47 23.76 39.85
C GLY A 40 14.20 24.65 39.84
N GLU A 41 13.49 24.45 38.78
CA GLU A 41 12.02 24.57 38.73
C GLU A 41 11.47 23.57 37.74
N THR A 42 10.63 22.68 38.27
CA THR A 42 9.95 21.62 37.56
C THR A 42 8.74 22.24 36.85
N VAL A 43 8.84 22.48 35.56
CA VAL A 43 7.66 22.79 34.73
C VAL A 43 7.18 21.49 34.14
N ALA A 44 5.99 21.04 34.55
CA ALA A 44 5.29 19.92 34.02
C ALA A 44 4.90 20.20 32.56
N MET A 45 5.58 19.58 31.62
CA MET A 45 5.13 19.53 30.22
C MET A 45 3.99 18.53 30.10
N VAL A 46 2.82 19.08 29.81
CA VAL A 46 1.65 18.32 29.35
C VAL A 46 1.99 17.70 28.01
N HIS A 47 2.24 16.40 28.00
CA HIS A 47 2.39 15.63 26.78
C HIS A 47 1.01 15.50 26.12
N SER A 48 0.80 16.23 25.02
CA SER A 48 -0.23 15.90 24.04
C SER A 48 0.11 14.55 23.40
N PRO A 49 -0.85 13.62 23.25
CA PRO A 49 -0.59 12.33 22.61
C PRO A 49 -0.26 12.55 21.11
N PRO A 50 0.68 11.76 20.56
CA PRO A 50 1.02 11.86 19.14
C PRO A 50 -0.20 11.51 18.27
N PRO A 51 -0.33 12.12 17.08
CA PRO A 51 -1.44 11.84 16.17
C PRO A 51 -1.43 10.35 15.80
N THR A 52 -2.48 9.66 16.16
CA THR A 52 -2.73 8.26 15.79
C THR A 52 -2.71 8.14 14.27
N ARG A 53 -1.65 7.57 13.74
CA ARG A 53 -1.60 7.07 12.37
C ARG A 53 -2.73 6.05 12.22
N LEU A 54 -3.77 6.42 11.50
CA LEU A 54 -4.77 5.52 10.92
C LEU A 54 -4.05 4.65 9.87
N THR A 55 -3.23 3.74 10.31
CA THR A 55 -2.73 2.65 9.48
C THR A 55 -3.85 1.64 9.38
N HIS A 56 -4.45 1.54 8.21
CA HIS A 56 -5.42 0.51 7.86
C HIS A 56 -4.90 -0.86 8.34
N PRO A 57 -5.61 -1.58 9.25
CA PRO A 57 -5.09 -2.82 9.85
C PRO A 57 -4.94 -3.98 8.87
N LEU A 58 -5.27 -3.81 7.60
CA LEU A 58 -5.27 -4.83 6.55
C LEU A 58 -3.87 -5.18 6.00
N ILE A 59 -2.82 -4.41 6.35
CA ILE A 59 -1.46 -4.57 5.79
C ILE A 59 -0.62 -5.62 6.55
N ARG A 60 -1.11 -6.23 7.63
CA ARG A 60 -0.30 -7.11 8.51
C ARG A 60 -0.32 -8.60 8.19
N LEU A 61 -0.54 -9.04 6.97
CA LEU A 61 -0.64 -10.49 6.68
C LEU A 61 0.38 -11.11 5.70
N ALA A 62 1.44 -10.41 5.38
CA ALA A 62 2.56 -11.00 4.63
C ALA A 62 3.61 -11.58 5.61
N SER A 63 3.36 -12.74 6.20
CA SER A 63 4.19 -13.29 7.29
C SER A 63 5.58 -13.80 6.89
N LYS A 64 5.91 -13.92 5.60
CA LYS A 64 7.28 -14.16 5.14
C LYS A 64 8.01 -12.86 4.84
N HIS A 65 7.35 -11.91 4.17
CA HIS A 65 7.90 -10.57 3.93
C HIS A 65 8.13 -9.76 5.22
N GLN A 66 7.38 -10.04 6.31
CA GLN A 66 7.61 -9.38 7.60
C GLN A 66 8.95 -9.72 8.26
N LYS A 67 9.49 -10.92 8.05
CA LYS A 67 10.82 -11.28 8.61
C LYS A 67 11.96 -10.62 7.83
N GLU A 68 11.82 -10.52 6.51
CA GLU A 68 12.78 -9.80 5.66
C GLU A 68 12.67 -8.29 5.89
N GLN A 69 11.45 -7.75 6.00
CA GLN A 69 11.20 -6.35 6.34
C GLN A 69 11.76 -5.99 7.72
N ALA A 70 11.60 -6.85 8.73
CA ALA A 70 12.15 -6.63 10.07
C ALA A 70 13.69 -6.63 10.12
N ASN A 71 14.36 -7.31 9.18
CA ASN A 71 15.82 -7.23 9.05
C ASN A 71 16.28 -5.97 8.31
N ILE A 72 15.49 -5.51 7.33
CA ILE A 72 15.74 -4.24 6.61
C ILE A 72 15.52 -3.04 7.56
N ASP A 73 14.50 -3.12 8.42
CA ASP A 73 14.17 -2.06 9.39
C ASP A 73 15.21 -1.91 10.52
N ARG A 74 16.16 -2.86 10.67
CA ARG A 74 17.29 -2.76 11.61
C ARG A 74 18.46 -1.95 11.07
N LEU A 75 18.53 -1.73 9.76
CA LEU A 75 19.58 -0.89 9.19
C LEU A 75 19.27 0.60 9.42
N PRO A 76 20.30 1.43 9.60
CA PRO A 76 20.11 2.88 9.77
C PRO A 76 19.39 3.46 8.54
N PRO A 77 18.38 4.32 8.71
CA PRO A 77 17.67 4.92 7.57
C PRO A 77 18.59 5.87 6.78
N THR A 78 18.30 6.05 5.50
CA THR A 78 19.07 6.87 4.53
C THR A 78 19.48 8.24 5.10
N ASN A 79 18.55 8.96 5.74
CA ASN A 79 18.79 10.27 6.32
C ASN A 79 19.78 10.22 7.49
N GLN A 80 19.77 9.16 8.28
CA GLN A 80 20.71 8.96 9.39
C GLN A 80 22.11 8.67 8.85
N LEU A 81 22.25 7.80 7.86
CA LEU A 81 23.53 7.53 7.21
C LEU A 81 24.12 8.81 6.62
N CYS A 82 23.32 9.62 5.93
CA CYS A 82 23.74 10.91 5.39
C CYS A 82 24.16 11.91 6.50
N ARG A 83 23.51 11.89 7.67
CA ARG A 83 23.92 12.70 8.83
C ARG A 83 25.24 12.20 9.41
N CYS A 84 25.39 10.90 9.59
CA CYS A 84 26.63 10.27 10.07
C CYS A 84 27.81 10.62 9.18
N ALA A 85 27.64 10.60 7.86
CA ALA A 85 28.66 10.96 6.91
C ALA A 85 29.17 12.41 7.03
N ARG A 86 28.48 13.29 7.76
CA ARG A 86 28.86 14.69 7.98
C ARG A 86 29.61 14.94 9.29
N VAL A 87 29.78 13.94 10.15
CA VAL A 87 30.38 14.10 11.47
C VAL A 87 31.89 14.24 11.39
N CYS A 88 32.60 13.27 10.78
CA CYS A 88 34.04 13.29 10.58
C CYS A 88 34.45 12.32 9.46
N ARG A 89 35.71 12.33 9.05
CA ARG A 89 36.23 11.48 7.97
C ARG A 89 36.07 9.98 8.25
N ARG A 90 36.27 9.54 9.49
CA ARG A 90 36.06 8.13 9.86
C ARG A 90 34.60 7.72 9.76
N TRP A 91 33.67 8.55 10.24
CA TRP A 91 32.22 8.31 10.12
C TRP A 91 31.74 8.39 8.67
N TYR A 92 32.33 9.28 7.87
CA TYR A 92 32.07 9.35 6.44
C TYR A 92 32.37 8.00 5.77
N ASN A 93 33.57 7.44 5.97
CA ASN A 93 33.95 6.16 5.37
C ASN A 93 33.04 5.01 5.83
N LEU A 94 32.71 4.96 7.12
CA LEU A 94 31.79 3.95 7.66
C LEU A 94 30.36 4.10 7.12
N ALA A 95 29.85 5.32 7.02
CA ALA A 95 28.48 5.57 6.55
C ALA A 95 28.27 5.22 5.08
N TRP A 96 29.32 5.23 4.26
CA TRP A 96 29.26 4.84 2.85
C TRP A 96 29.65 3.37 2.59
N ASP A 97 29.77 2.53 3.63
CA ASP A 97 29.91 1.08 3.45
C ASP A 97 28.67 0.53 2.69
N PRO A 98 28.86 -0.10 1.50
CA PRO A 98 27.73 -0.59 0.70
C PRO A 98 26.79 -1.53 1.44
N ARG A 99 27.31 -2.28 2.42
CA ARG A 99 26.51 -3.21 3.24
C ARG A 99 25.41 -2.55 4.05
N LEU A 100 25.51 -1.26 4.34
CA LEU A 100 24.51 -0.47 5.05
C LEU A 100 23.41 0.06 4.11
N TRP A 101 23.63 0.01 2.80
CA TRP A 101 22.77 0.61 1.78
C TRP A 101 21.95 -0.42 1.00
N ARG A 102 21.29 -1.34 1.70
CA ARG A 102 20.32 -2.22 1.07
C ARG A 102 19.02 -1.51 0.71
N THR A 103 18.75 -0.40 1.39
CA THR A 103 17.53 0.39 1.18
C THR A 103 17.86 1.88 1.06
N ILE A 104 17.37 2.50 0.00
CA ILE A 104 17.29 3.96 -0.14
C ILE A 104 15.83 4.36 0.11
N ARG A 105 15.62 5.27 1.08
CA ARG A 105 14.32 5.87 1.35
C ARG A 105 14.44 7.38 1.30
N LEU A 106 13.78 7.99 0.32
CA LEU A 106 13.70 9.44 0.14
C LEU A 106 12.24 9.86 0.22
N THR A 107 11.93 10.80 1.09
CA THR A 107 10.58 11.33 1.28
C THR A 107 10.66 12.85 1.36
N GLY A 108 9.70 13.53 0.75
CA GLY A 108 9.59 14.98 0.81
C GLY A 108 9.39 15.65 -0.55
N GLU A 109 8.50 16.62 -0.59
CA GLU A 109 8.10 17.31 -1.81
C GLU A 109 9.15 18.28 -2.35
N THR A 110 10.03 18.79 -1.49
CA THR A 110 11.01 19.84 -1.82
C THR A 110 12.33 19.30 -2.36
N ILE A 111 12.63 18.03 -2.17
CA ILE A 111 13.91 17.43 -2.55
C ILE A 111 13.95 17.23 -4.07
N ASN A 112 15.06 17.61 -4.69
CA ASN A 112 15.37 17.20 -6.05
C ASN A 112 15.85 15.74 -6.03
N VAL A 113 14.90 14.83 -6.20
CA VAL A 113 15.10 13.39 -6.03
C VAL A 113 16.00 12.84 -7.12
N ASP A 114 15.84 13.25 -8.37
CA ASP A 114 16.69 12.80 -9.49
C ASP A 114 18.17 13.07 -9.21
N ARG A 115 18.46 14.27 -8.69
CA ARG A 115 19.83 14.63 -8.28
C ARG A 115 20.30 13.83 -7.08
N ALA A 116 19.44 13.63 -6.09
CA ALA A 116 19.77 12.84 -4.89
C ALA A 116 20.08 11.40 -5.27
N LEU A 117 19.25 10.76 -6.08
CA LEU A 117 19.46 9.40 -6.57
C LEU A 117 20.78 9.29 -7.36
N LYS A 118 21.04 10.22 -8.29
CA LYS A 118 22.29 10.24 -9.04
C LYS A 118 23.52 10.37 -8.15
N VAL A 119 23.47 11.17 -7.09
CA VAL A 119 24.58 11.33 -6.14
C VAL A 119 24.76 10.07 -5.30
N LEU A 120 23.66 9.50 -4.80
CA LEU A 120 23.69 8.29 -3.96
C LEU A 120 24.21 7.08 -4.78
N THR A 121 23.66 6.82 -5.94
CA THR A 121 24.09 5.69 -6.78
C THR A 121 25.57 5.83 -7.17
N ARG A 122 26.02 7.03 -7.59
CA ARG A 122 27.42 7.28 -7.91
C ARG A 122 28.37 7.02 -6.73
N ARG A 123 27.92 7.29 -5.51
CA ARG A 123 28.71 7.03 -4.29
C ARG A 123 28.77 5.55 -3.95
N LEU A 124 27.67 4.84 -4.16
CA LEU A 124 27.58 3.41 -3.84
C LEU A 124 28.24 2.51 -4.90
N CYS A 125 28.53 3.04 -6.08
CA CYS A 125 29.21 2.33 -7.17
C CYS A 125 30.75 2.52 -7.14
N GLN A 126 31.37 2.83 -5.99
CA GLN A 126 32.81 3.12 -5.93
C GLN A 126 33.69 1.90 -6.22
N ASP A 127 33.24 0.72 -5.77
CA ASP A 127 34.01 -0.54 -5.90
C ASP A 127 33.76 -1.26 -7.23
N THR A 128 32.62 -1.02 -7.85
CA THR A 128 32.25 -1.59 -9.16
C THR A 128 31.74 -0.46 -10.05
N PRO A 129 32.41 -0.15 -11.17
CA PRO A 129 32.00 0.96 -12.02
C PRO A 129 30.53 0.86 -12.44
N ASN A 130 29.72 1.85 -12.04
CA ASN A 130 28.31 2.02 -12.39
C ASN A 130 27.31 0.97 -11.85
N VAL A 131 27.66 0.10 -10.90
CA VAL A 131 26.75 -0.94 -10.37
C VAL A 131 26.67 -0.95 -8.84
N CYS A 132 25.46 -0.87 -8.30
CA CYS A 132 25.13 -0.95 -6.88
C CYS A 132 24.57 -2.33 -6.54
N LEU A 133 25.42 -3.36 -6.41
CA LEU A 133 24.99 -4.75 -6.21
C LEU A 133 24.24 -5.02 -4.91
N MET A 134 24.43 -4.18 -3.88
CA MET A 134 23.82 -4.41 -2.57
C MET A 134 22.45 -3.75 -2.40
N LEU A 135 22.04 -2.88 -3.33
CA LEU A 135 20.80 -2.12 -3.23
C LEU A 135 19.61 -2.96 -3.73
N GLU A 136 18.77 -3.37 -2.80
CA GLU A 136 17.61 -4.22 -3.06
C GLU A 136 16.28 -3.45 -3.05
N THR A 137 16.21 -2.32 -2.33
CA THR A 137 14.96 -1.60 -2.10
C THR A 137 15.13 -0.09 -2.30
N VAL A 138 14.27 0.49 -3.11
CA VAL A 138 14.17 1.95 -3.30
C VAL A 138 12.75 2.41 -3.02
N ILE A 139 12.59 3.34 -2.09
CA ILE A 139 11.32 3.94 -1.68
C ILE A 139 11.40 5.44 -1.86
N VAL A 140 10.65 5.97 -2.81
CA VAL A 140 10.65 7.39 -3.21
C VAL A 140 9.21 7.90 -3.32
N SER A 141 8.43 7.63 -2.30
CA SER A 141 6.98 7.94 -2.32
C SER A 141 6.70 9.42 -2.05
N GLY A 142 5.69 9.98 -2.75
CA GLY A 142 5.25 11.37 -2.59
C GLY A 142 6.22 12.42 -3.15
N CYS A 143 7.19 12.02 -3.94
CA CYS A 143 8.21 12.92 -4.49
C CYS A 143 7.78 13.48 -5.85
N ARG A 144 7.06 14.61 -5.84
CA ARG A 144 6.53 15.27 -7.06
C ARG A 144 7.58 15.65 -8.10
N ARG A 145 8.85 15.77 -7.70
CA ARG A 145 9.98 16.14 -8.58
C ARG A 145 10.75 14.94 -9.12
N LEU A 146 10.34 13.70 -8.77
CA LEU A 146 10.89 12.51 -9.41
C LEU A 146 10.40 12.45 -10.85
N THR A 147 11.35 12.24 -11.80
CA THR A 147 11.04 12.06 -13.22
C THR A 147 11.55 10.70 -13.72
N ASP A 148 11.22 10.37 -14.96
CA ASP A 148 11.70 9.16 -15.64
C ASP A 148 13.22 9.03 -15.60
N ARG A 149 13.92 10.17 -15.66
CA ARG A 149 15.39 10.22 -15.58
C ARG A 149 15.93 9.70 -14.25
N GLY A 150 15.23 9.98 -13.14
CA GLY A 150 15.60 9.46 -11.82
C GLY A 150 15.46 7.95 -11.76
N LEU A 151 14.35 7.40 -12.29
CA LEU A 151 14.13 5.96 -12.35
C LEU A 151 15.09 5.25 -13.30
N TYR A 152 15.38 5.85 -14.45
CA TYR A 152 16.40 5.33 -15.37
C TYR A 152 17.78 5.22 -14.70
N THR A 153 18.16 6.21 -13.88
CA THR A 153 19.41 6.16 -13.11
C THR A 153 19.42 4.96 -12.15
N ILE A 154 18.30 4.69 -11.45
CA ILE A 154 18.19 3.53 -10.57
C ILE A 154 18.27 2.24 -11.37
N ALA A 155 17.49 2.13 -12.45
CA ALA A 155 17.43 0.95 -13.27
C ALA A 155 18.82 0.55 -13.83
N GLN A 156 19.59 1.52 -14.30
CA GLN A 156 20.95 1.29 -14.79
C GLN A 156 21.94 0.88 -13.70
N CYS A 157 21.83 1.49 -12.51
CA CYS A 157 22.82 1.27 -11.46
C CYS A 157 22.49 0.10 -10.53
N CYS A 158 21.24 -0.39 -10.46
CA CYS A 158 20.77 -1.29 -9.44
C CYS A 158 20.11 -2.56 -10.02
N PRO A 159 20.87 -3.46 -10.69
CA PRO A 159 20.32 -4.67 -11.32
C PRO A 159 19.71 -5.66 -10.30
N GLU A 160 20.16 -5.62 -9.04
CA GLU A 160 19.67 -6.49 -7.97
C GLU A 160 18.42 -5.93 -7.25
N LEU A 161 17.81 -4.87 -7.81
CA LEU A 161 16.62 -4.25 -7.23
C LEU A 161 15.45 -5.24 -7.19
N ARG A 162 14.90 -5.45 -5.98
CA ARG A 162 13.77 -6.33 -5.72
C ARG A 162 12.48 -5.59 -5.42
N ARG A 163 12.60 -4.38 -4.86
CA ARG A 163 11.46 -3.56 -4.43
C ARG A 163 11.62 -2.12 -4.84
N LEU A 164 10.64 -1.60 -5.55
CA LEU A 164 10.53 -0.20 -5.94
C LEU A 164 9.17 0.36 -5.52
N GLU A 165 9.18 1.44 -4.74
CA GLU A 165 7.98 2.19 -4.39
C GLU A 165 8.14 3.65 -4.83
N VAL A 166 7.28 4.08 -5.74
CA VAL A 166 7.24 5.43 -6.28
C VAL A 166 5.84 6.04 -6.19
N SER A 167 5.09 5.62 -5.17
CA SER A 167 3.70 6.07 -5.00
C SER A 167 3.58 7.59 -4.95
N GLY A 168 2.57 8.15 -5.65
CA GLY A 168 2.32 9.59 -5.72
C GLY A 168 3.36 10.38 -6.52
N CYS A 169 4.14 9.73 -7.38
CA CYS A 169 5.11 10.39 -8.27
C CYS A 169 4.48 10.63 -9.65
N TYR A 170 3.76 11.74 -9.81
CA TYR A 170 2.93 12.05 -10.99
C TYR A 170 3.68 12.21 -12.32
N ASN A 171 5.01 12.35 -12.31
CA ASN A 171 5.82 12.56 -13.51
C ASN A 171 6.44 11.28 -14.07
N ILE A 172 6.14 10.13 -13.45
CA ILE A 172 6.61 8.83 -13.91
C ILE A 172 5.69 8.33 -15.01
N SER A 173 6.28 7.90 -16.14
CA SER A 173 5.59 7.36 -17.30
C SER A 173 5.80 5.86 -17.49
N ASN A 174 5.14 5.29 -18.51
CA ASN A 174 5.35 3.89 -18.92
C ASN A 174 6.79 3.61 -19.32
N GLU A 175 7.50 4.58 -19.92
CA GLU A 175 8.89 4.40 -20.36
C GLU A 175 9.82 4.16 -19.16
N ALA A 176 9.65 4.93 -18.09
CA ALA A 176 10.43 4.72 -16.87
C ALA A 176 10.18 3.34 -16.25
N VAL A 177 8.92 2.89 -16.23
CA VAL A 177 8.57 1.56 -15.73
C VAL A 177 9.15 0.47 -16.64
N PHE A 178 9.10 0.66 -17.97
CA PHE A 178 9.74 -0.24 -18.94
C PHE A 178 11.25 -0.38 -18.67
N ASP A 179 11.96 0.74 -18.49
CA ASP A 179 13.40 0.71 -18.20
C ASP A 179 13.70 -0.08 -16.92
N VAL A 180 12.91 0.15 -15.87
CA VAL A 180 13.07 -0.57 -14.60
C VAL A 180 12.84 -2.08 -14.75
N VAL A 181 11.73 -2.51 -15.37
CA VAL A 181 11.44 -3.95 -15.50
C VAL A 181 12.37 -4.66 -16.48
N SER A 182 12.97 -3.93 -17.41
CA SER A 182 13.93 -4.45 -18.40
C SER A 182 15.33 -4.63 -17.82
N LEU A 183 15.76 -3.71 -16.94
CA LEU A 183 17.12 -3.65 -16.40
C LEU A 183 17.23 -4.26 -15.00
N CYS A 184 16.11 -4.41 -14.28
CA CYS A 184 16.06 -5.02 -12.94
C CYS A 184 15.27 -6.36 -12.98
N PRO A 185 15.86 -7.47 -13.46
CA PRO A 185 15.14 -8.72 -13.67
C PRO A 185 14.65 -9.38 -12.36
N ASN A 186 15.22 -8.98 -11.22
CA ASN A 186 14.88 -9.50 -9.90
C ASN A 186 13.78 -8.70 -9.21
N LEU A 187 13.13 -7.74 -9.90
CA LEU A 187 12.08 -6.90 -9.33
C LEU A 187 10.82 -7.74 -9.04
N GLU A 188 10.51 -7.91 -7.75
CA GLU A 188 9.35 -8.68 -7.29
C GLU A 188 8.21 -7.78 -6.77
N HIS A 189 8.53 -6.56 -6.33
CA HIS A 189 7.56 -5.63 -5.73
C HIS A 189 7.65 -4.26 -6.41
N LEU A 190 6.53 -3.85 -6.98
CA LEU A 190 6.38 -2.54 -7.63
C LEU A 190 5.14 -1.83 -7.10
N ASP A 191 5.33 -0.63 -6.55
CA ASP A 191 4.26 0.28 -6.15
C ASP A 191 4.36 1.56 -7.00
N VAL A 192 3.44 1.72 -7.92
CA VAL A 192 3.25 2.90 -8.78
C VAL A 192 1.91 3.59 -8.48
N SER A 193 1.38 3.39 -7.28
CA SER A 193 0.11 3.98 -6.89
C SER A 193 0.13 5.50 -7.00
N GLY A 194 -0.91 6.09 -7.58
CA GLY A 194 -0.99 7.52 -7.85
C GLY A 194 -0.10 8.03 -8.99
N CYS A 195 0.60 7.17 -9.73
CA CYS A 195 1.35 7.57 -10.91
C CYS A 195 0.41 7.66 -12.12
N SER A 196 -0.22 8.82 -12.29
CA SER A 196 -1.31 9.02 -13.25
C SER A 196 -0.94 8.85 -14.73
N LYS A 197 0.34 8.79 -15.07
CA LYS A 197 0.82 8.55 -16.43
C LYS A 197 1.13 7.08 -16.70
N VAL A 198 1.10 6.21 -15.68
CA VAL A 198 1.36 4.78 -15.85
C VAL A 198 0.06 4.09 -16.23
N THR A 199 0.01 3.58 -17.45
CA THR A 199 -1.15 2.93 -18.05
C THR A 199 -0.91 1.47 -18.39
N CYS A 200 0.35 1.02 -18.47
CA CYS A 200 0.71 -0.36 -18.74
C CYS A 200 2.11 -0.69 -18.18
N ILE A 201 2.41 -1.97 -18.09
CA ILE A 201 3.74 -2.50 -17.75
C ILE A 201 4.05 -3.59 -18.79
N SER A 202 5.10 -3.40 -19.59
CA SER A 202 5.45 -4.33 -20.65
C SER A 202 6.97 -4.42 -20.81
N LEU A 203 7.43 -5.44 -21.54
CA LEU A 203 8.82 -5.59 -21.99
C LEU A 203 9.02 -5.14 -23.45
N THR A 204 8.00 -4.55 -24.05
CA THR A 204 8.05 -4.00 -25.41
C THR A 204 7.76 -2.51 -25.38
N ARG A 205 8.55 -1.70 -26.10
CA ARG A 205 8.36 -0.24 -26.20
C ARG A 205 7.18 0.14 -27.10
N GLU A 206 6.84 -0.71 -28.05
CA GLU A 206 5.74 -0.47 -28.96
C GLU A 206 4.43 -0.98 -28.32
N ALA A 207 3.47 -0.08 -28.21
CA ALA A 207 2.08 -0.41 -27.87
C ALA A 207 1.37 -1.19 -28.99
N SER A 208 2.10 -1.70 -29.97
CA SER A 208 1.56 -2.54 -31.04
C SER A 208 1.25 -3.91 -30.48
N ILE A 209 0.00 -4.03 -30.01
CA ILE A 209 -0.63 -5.27 -29.56
C ILE A 209 -0.79 -6.21 -30.77
N LYS A 210 0.29 -6.78 -31.25
CA LYS A 210 0.26 -8.08 -31.90
C LYS A 210 0.67 -9.08 -30.85
N LEU A 211 -0.36 -9.58 -30.15
CA LEU A 211 -0.32 -10.64 -29.18
C LEU A 211 0.28 -11.91 -29.80
N SER A 212 1.58 -11.97 -29.82
CA SER A 212 2.26 -13.26 -29.73
C SER A 212 2.85 -13.33 -28.34
N PRO A 213 2.52 -14.34 -27.52
CA PRO A 213 3.24 -14.55 -26.28
C PRO A 213 4.71 -14.68 -26.65
N LEU A 214 5.50 -13.63 -26.39
CA LEU A 214 6.93 -13.65 -26.58
C LEU A 214 7.49 -14.78 -25.70
N HIS A 215 7.77 -15.89 -26.32
CA HIS A 215 8.50 -16.99 -25.72
C HIS A 215 9.81 -16.46 -25.18
N GLY A 216 9.91 -16.23 -23.86
CA GLY A 216 11.20 -16.10 -23.23
C GLY A 216 11.36 -15.15 -22.05
N LYS A 217 10.84 -13.96 -22.01
CA LYS A 217 11.05 -13.04 -20.87
C LYS A 217 9.74 -12.67 -20.20
N GLN A 218 9.57 -13.14 -18.98
CA GLN A 218 8.47 -12.71 -18.11
C GLN A 218 9.01 -11.76 -17.04
N ILE A 219 8.16 -10.83 -16.61
CA ILE A 219 8.46 -9.91 -15.52
C ILE A 219 8.23 -10.65 -14.19
N SER A 220 9.22 -10.62 -13.28
CA SER A 220 9.18 -11.37 -12.01
C SER A 220 8.29 -10.73 -10.94
N ILE A 221 7.52 -9.70 -11.27
CA ILE A 221 6.67 -8.97 -10.32
C ILE A 221 5.62 -9.91 -9.72
N ARG A 222 5.59 -9.96 -8.39
CA ARG A 222 4.61 -10.69 -7.58
C ARG A 222 3.65 -9.79 -6.84
N TYR A 223 4.09 -8.59 -6.49
CA TYR A 223 3.29 -7.56 -5.85
C TYR A 223 3.25 -6.33 -6.75
N LEU A 224 2.04 -5.90 -7.12
CA LEU A 224 1.82 -4.71 -7.93
C LEU A 224 0.71 -3.86 -7.30
N ASP A 225 1.03 -2.61 -6.99
CA ASP A 225 0.05 -1.61 -6.55
C ASP A 225 -0.06 -0.50 -7.61
N MET A 226 -1.23 -0.40 -8.20
CA MET A 226 -1.64 0.63 -9.16
C MET A 226 -2.84 1.44 -8.65
N THR A 227 -3.04 1.48 -7.33
CA THR A 227 -4.07 2.32 -6.72
C THR A 227 -3.97 3.74 -7.25
N ASP A 228 -5.10 4.38 -7.56
CA ASP A 228 -5.17 5.75 -8.10
C ASP A 228 -4.57 5.95 -9.51
N CYS A 229 -4.33 4.89 -10.27
CA CYS A 229 -3.98 4.99 -11.69
C CYS A 229 -5.26 5.17 -12.51
N PHE A 230 -5.84 6.38 -12.50
CA PHE A 230 -7.16 6.68 -13.07
C PHE A 230 -7.27 6.51 -14.58
N VAL A 231 -6.14 6.48 -15.28
CA VAL A 231 -6.08 6.34 -16.76
C VAL A 231 -5.81 4.90 -17.20
N LEU A 232 -5.59 3.97 -16.27
CA LEU A 232 -5.45 2.55 -16.58
C LEU A 232 -6.77 2.00 -17.14
N GLU A 233 -6.72 1.42 -18.33
CA GLU A 233 -7.83 0.79 -19.06
C GLU A 233 -7.63 -0.71 -19.18
N ASP A 234 -8.66 -1.42 -19.68
CA ASP A 234 -8.63 -2.89 -19.81
C ASP A 234 -7.50 -3.41 -20.70
N GLU A 235 -7.13 -2.67 -21.77
CA GLU A 235 -5.99 -3.01 -22.64
C GLU A 235 -4.66 -2.91 -21.92
N GLY A 236 -4.50 -1.87 -21.08
CA GLY A 236 -3.33 -1.74 -20.22
C GLY A 236 -3.23 -2.88 -19.20
N LEU A 237 -4.37 -3.25 -18.60
CA LEU A 237 -4.42 -4.37 -17.66
C LEU A 237 -4.17 -5.71 -18.37
N HIS A 238 -4.65 -5.88 -19.60
CA HIS A 238 -4.34 -7.04 -20.44
C HIS A 238 -2.83 -7.16 -20.69
N THR A 239 -2.19 -6.05 -21.06
CA THR A 239 -0.72 -6.00 -21.28
C THR A 239 0.02 -6.38 -20.01
N ILE A 240 -0.37 -5.83 -18.86
CA ILE A 240 0.21 -6.16 -17.56
C ILE A 240 0.06 -7.65 -17.27
N ALA A 241 -1.13 -8.20 -17.43
CA ALA A 241 -1.42 -9.60 -17.17
C ALA A 241 -0.59 -10.55 -18.03
N ALA A 242 -0.43 -10.23 -19.31
CA ALA A 242 0.36 -11.04 -20.26
C ALA A 242 1.86 -11.08 -19.93
N HIS A 243 2.41 -10.00 -19.35
CA HIS A 243 3.83 -9.92 -19.00
C HIS A 243 4.13 -10.27 -17.53
N CYS A 244 3.17 -10.05 -16.62
CA CYS A 244 3.35 -10.26 -15.17
C CYS A 244 2.56 -11.48 -14.68
N THR A 245 2.76 -12.65 -15.27
CA THR A 245 1.98 -13.88 -14.97
C THR A 245 2.19 -14.43 -13.56
N GLN A 246 3.25 -13.99 -12.84
CA GLN A 246 3.57 -14.43 -11.49
C GLN A 246 2.89 -13.60 -10.39
N LEU A 247 1.98 -12.68 -10.74
CA LEU A 247 1.28 -11.84 -9.76
C LEU A 247 0.57 -12.68 -8.70
N THR A 248 0.83 -12.29 -7.44
CA THR A 248 0.19 -12.86 -6.26
C THR A 248 -0.62 -11.83 -5.48
N HIS A 249 -0.26 -10.55 -5.60
CA HIS A 249 -0.93 -9.41 -4.96
C HIS A 249 -1.11 -8.32 -6.01
N LEU A 250 -2.35 -7.90 -6.23
CA LEU A 250 -2.69 -6.86 -7.19
C LEU A 250 -3.71 -5.89 -6.59
N TYR A 251 -3.37 -4.60 -6.59
CA TYR A 251 -4.23 -3.55 -6.10
C TYR A 251 -4.53 -2.55 -7.21
N LEU A 252 -5.82 -2.46 -7.57
CA LEU A 252 -6.37 -1.60 -8.63
C LEU A 252 -7.40 -0.61 -8.07
N ARG A 253 -7.27 -0.26 -6.78
CA ARG A 253 -8.23 0.63 -6.15
C ARG A 253 -8.31 1.96 -6.89
N ARG A 254 -9.54 2.41 -7.17
CA ARG A 254 -9.84 3.64 -7.92
C ARG A 254 -9.28 3.69 -9.36
N CYS A 255 -8.99 2.53 -9.96
CA CYS A 255 -8.76 2.43 -11.40
C CYS A 255 -10.13 2.46 -12.09
N VAL A 256 -10.70 3.66 -12.23
CA VAL A 256 -12.11 3.89 -12.56
C VAL A 256 -12.51 3.48 -13.98
N ARG A 257 -11.56 3.18 -14.86
CA ARG A 257 -11.80 2.75 -16.24
C ARG A 257 -11.76 1.24 -16.43
N ILE A 258 -11.33 0.50 -15.40
CA ILE A 258 -11.31 -0.97 -15.44
C ILE A 258 -12.73 -1.51 -15.40
N THR A 259 -13.02 -2.48 -16.28
CA THR A 259 -14.29 -3.18 -16.40
C THR A 259 -14.15 -4.68 -16.14
N ASP A 260 -15.23 -5.42 -16.30
CA ASP A 260 -15.25 -6.89 -16.22
C ASP A 260 -14.34 -7.55 -17.27
N GLU A 261 -14.16 -6.89 -18.42
CA GLU A 261 -13.30 -7.39 -19.49
C GLU A 261 -11.81 -7.38 -19.11
N GLY A 262 -11.35 -6.31 -18.44
CA GLY A 262 -9.99 -6.27 -17.89
C GLY A 262 -9.75 -7.37 -16.86
N LEU A 263 -10.75 -7.67 -16.03
CA LEU A 263 -10.67 -8.78 -15.08
C LEU A 263 -10.67 -10.14 -15.78
N ARG A 264 -11.39 -10.28 -16.89
CA ARG A 264 -11.35 -11.49 -17.71
C ARG A 264 -9.95 -11.76 -18.26
N TYR A 265 -9.28 -10.76 -18.82
CA TYR A 265 -7.89 -10.88 -19.26
C TYR A 265 -6.95 -11.23 -18.11
N LEU A 266 -7.11 -10.58 -16.97
CA LEU A 266 -6.30 -10.85 -15.79
C LEU A 266 -6.38 -12.33 -15.37
N MET A 267 -7.58 -12.92 -15.38
CA MET A 267 -7.79 -14.31 -14.97
C MET A 267 -7.30 -15.34 -16.00
N ILE A 268 -7.06 -14.94 -17.24
CA ILE A 268 -6.45 -15.82 -18.27
C ILE A 268 -4.97 -16.06 -17.96
N TYR A 269 -4.26 -15.02 -17.54
CA TYR A 269 -2.80 -15.06 -17.40
C TYR A 269 -2.31 -15.17 -15.93
N CYS A 270 -3.00 -14.52 -15.01
CA CYS A 270 -2.56 -14.37 -13.61
C CYS A 270 -3.32 -15.30 -12.66
N THR A 271 -3.15 -16.61 -12.80
CA THR A 271 -3.87 -17.62 -12.00
C THR A 271 -3.35 -17.79 -10.57
N SER A 272 -2.27 -17.11 -10.20
CA SER A 272 -1.61 -17.26 -8.88
C SER A 272 -2.00 -16.18 -7.87
N ILE A 273 -2.93 -15.30 -8.20
CA ILE A 273 -3.36 -14.20 -7.35
C ILE A 273 -3.99 -14.72 -6.05
N LYS A 274 -3.51 -14.18 -4.94
CA LYS A 274 -4.00 -14.46 -3.58
C LYS A 274 -4.72 -13.27 -2.97
N GLU A 275 -4.31 -12.08 -3.34
CA GLU A 275 -4.87 -10.82 -2.88
C GLU A 275 -5.20 -9.92 -4.07
N LEU A 276 -6.47 -9.49 -4.14
CA LEU A 276 -6.97 -8.63 -5.19
C LEU A 276 -7.82 -7.51 -4.59
N SER A 277 -7.58 -6.28 -5.02
CA SER A 277 -8.44 -5.15 -4.72
C SER A 277 -8.85 -4.45 -5.99
N VAL A 278 -10.16 -4.35 -6.20
CA VAL A 278 -10.82 -3.57 -7.27
C VAL A 278 -11.79 -2.55 -6.67
N SER A 279 -11.52 -2.11 -5.44
CA SER A 279 -12.35 -1.13 -4.75
C SER A 279 -12.47 0.16 -5.54
N ASP A 280 -13.64 0.78 -5.51
CA ASP A 280 -13.96 2.02 -6.23
C ASP A 280 -13.83 1.90 -7.78
N CYS A 281 -13.84 0.67 -8.34
CA CYS A 281 -13.91 0.40 -9.79
C CYS A 281 -15.38 0.27 -10.20
N ARG A 282 -16.02 1.38 -10.55
CA ARG A 282 -17.47 1.50 -10.71
C ARG A 282 -18.07 0.68 -11.85
N PHE A 283 -17.26 0.23 -12.81
CA PHE A 283 -17.70 -0.57 -13.95
C PHE A 283 -17.56 -2.08 -13.72
N VAL A 284 -16.96 -2.48 -12.60
CA VAL A 284 -16.89 -3.90 -12.21
C VAL A 284 -18.25 -4.34 -11.66
N SER A 285 -18.74 -5.48 -12.18
CA SER A 285 -20.05 -6.04 -11.87
C SER A 285 -19.95 -7.51 -11.42
N ASP A 286 -21.10 -8.18 -11.33
CA ASP A 286 -21.20 -9.62 -11.04
C ASP A 286 -20.48 -10.48 -12.09
N PHE A 287 -20.36 -10.01 -13.32
CA PHE A 287 -19.58 -10.71 -14.37
C PHE A 287 -18.09 -10.70 -14.00
N GLY A 288 -17.55 -9.58 -13.52
CA GLY A 288 -16.18 -9.51 -13.00
C GLY A 288 -15.97 -10.44 -11.82
N MET A 289 -16.96 -10.57 -10.93
CA MET A 289 -16.89 -11.50 -9.80
C MET A 289 -16.85 -12.96 -10.28
N ARG A 290 -17.60 -13.31 -11.33
CA ARG A 290 -17.52 -14.64 -11.96
C ARG A 290 -16.10 -14.91 -12.49
N GLU A 291 -15.47 -13.93 -13.11
CA GLU A 291 -14.10 -14.07 -13.59
C GLU A 291 -13.09 -14.25 -12.42
N ILE A 292 -13.18 -13.41 -11.40
CA ILE A 292 -12.32 -13.51 -10.19
C ILE A 292 -12.50 -14.86 -9.51
N ALA A 293 -13.69 -15.44 -9.53
CA ALA A 293 -13.98 -16.74 -8.92
C ALA A 293 -13.14 -17.88 -9.53
N LYS A 294 -12.58 -17.72 -10.74
CA LYS A 294 -11.63 -18.68 -11.35
C LYS A 294 -10.31 -18.83 -10.56
N LEU A 295 -10.00 -17.91 -9.65
CA LEU A 295 -8.88 -18.05 -8.72
C LEU A 295 -9.10 -19.15 -7.68
N GLU A 296 -10.35 -19.56 -7.49
CA GLU A 296 -10.74 -20.65 -6.62
C GLU A 296 -10.12 -20.59 -5.21
N SER A 297 -9.63 -21.70 -4.75
CA SER A 297 -9.04 -21.82 -3.42
C SER A 297 -7.71 -21.07 -3.23
N ARG A 298 -7.20 -20.37 -4.24
CA ARG A 298 -6.00 -19.52 -4.14
C ARG A 298 -6.31 -18.18 -3.51
N LEU A 299 -7.48 -17.59 -3.80
CA LEU A 299 -7.88 -16.28 -3.30
C LEU A 299 -8.03 -16.30 -1.76
N ARG A 300 -7.41 -15.31 -1.10
CA ARG A 300 -7.42 -15.14 0.36
C ARG A 300 -7.98 -13.80 0.80
N TYR A 301 -7.73 -12.78 0.01
CA TYR A 301 -8.16 -11.42 0.22
C TYR A 301 -8.82 -10.88 -1.02
N LEU A 302 -10.03 -10.33 -0.86
CA LEU A 302 -10.76 -9.63 -1.92
C LEU A 302 -11.30 -8.32 -1.36
N SER A 303 -11.06 -7.21 -2.08
CA SER A 303 -11.69 -5.94 -1.79
C SER A 303 -12.41 -5.41 -3.02
N ILE A 304 -13.71 -5.26 -2.89
CA ILE A 304 -14.66 -4.79 -3.90
C ILE A 304 -15.45 -3.58 -3.38
N ALA A 305 -14.90 -2.88 -2.39
CA ALA A 305 -15.60 -1.76 -1.76
C ALA A 305 -16.03 -0.71 -2.78
N HIS A 306 -17.24 -0.19 -2.62
CA HIS A 306 -17.85 0.83 -3.49
C HIS A 306 -18.00 0.42 -4.97
N CYS A 307 -18.08 -0.88 -5.26
CA CYS A 307 -18.46 -1.40 -6.57
C CYS A 307 -19.98 -1.60 -6.60
N GLY A 308 -20.74 -0.55 -6.89
CA GLY A 308 -22.20 -0.51 -6.77
C GLY A 308 -22.97 -1.43 -7.74
N ARG A 309 -22.28 -2.06 -8.73
CA ARG A 309 -22.88 -3.03 -9.65
C ARG A 309 -22.75 -4.48 -9.19
N ILE A 310 -22.14 -4.70 -8.02
CA ILE A 310 -21.99 -6.03 -7.44
C ILE A 310 -23.18 -6.30 -6.52
N THR A 311 -23.80 -7.47 -6.71
CA THR A 311 -24.97 -7.94 -5.98
C THR A 311 -24.70 -9.30 -5.33
N ASP A 312 -25.72 -9.91 -4.75
CA ASP A 312 -25.67 -11.27 -4.21
C ASP A 312 -25.21 -12.30 -5.25
N VAL A 313 -25.49 -12.05 -6.55
CA VAL A 313 -25.05 -12.94 -7.63
C VAL A 313 -23.53 -13.02 -7.70
N GLY A 314 -22.85 -11.88 -7.63
CA GLY A 314 -21.40 -11.81 -7.61
C GLY A 314 -20.81 -12.48 -6.36
N ILE A 315 -21.39 -12.19 -5.19
CA ILE A 315 -20.98 -12.82 -3.92
C ILE A 315 -21.16 -14.33 -3.97
N ARG A 316 -22.24 -14.83 -4.58
CA ARG A 316 -22.48 -16.27 -4.75
C ARG A 316 -21.40 -16.95 -5.58
N TYR A 317 -20.90 -16.33 -6.66
CA TYR A 317 -19.77 -16.87 -7.42
C TYR A 317 -18.52 -16.97 -6.55
N ILE A 318 -18.15 -15.90 -5.85
CA ILE A 318 -17.00 -15.89 -4.96
C ILE A 318 -17.14 -16.94 -3.85
N ALA A 319 -18.28 -17.00 -3.19
CA ALA A 319 -18.55 -17.96 -2.13
C ALA A 319 -18.41 -19.42 -2.61
N LYS A 320 -19.01 -19.73 -3.76
CA LYS A 320 -19.00 -21.09 -4.31
C LYS A 320 -17.61 -21.61 -4.63
N TYR A 321 -16.74 -20.78 -5.18
CA TYR A 321 -15.46 -21.24 -5.71
C TYR A 321 -14.26 -20.86 -4.81
N CYS A 322 -14.32 -19.75 -4.07
CA CYS A 322 -13.21 -19.25 -3.25
C CYS A 322 -13.32 -19.68 -1.77
N SER A 323 -13.49 -20.96 -1.48
CA SER A 323 -13.72 -21.53 -0.14
C SER A 323 -12.62 -21.24 0.89
N LYS A 324 -11.44 -20.75 0.46
CA LYS A 324 -10.34 -20.37 1.36
C LYS A 324 -10.23 -18.86 1.55
N LEU A 325 -11.23 -18.10 1.19
CA LEU A 325 -11.29 -16.65 1.44
C LEU A 325 -11.22 -16.38 2.94
N ARG A 326 -10.41 -15.40 3.32
CA ARG A 326 -10.19 -14.99 4.72
C ARG A 326 -10.60 -13.55 4.98
N TYR A 327 -10.53 -12.71 3.96
CA TYR A 327 -10.79 -11.29 4.05
C TYR A 327 -11.64 -10.85 2.87
N LEU A 328 -12.81 -10.32 3.17
CA LEU A 328 -13.68 -9.68 2.19
C LEU A 328 -14.00 -8.26 2.65
N ASN A 329 -13.76 -7.30 1.78
CA ASN A 329 -14.24 -5.94 1.93
C ASN A 329 -15.23 -5.65 0.80
N ALA A 330 -16.50 -5.60 1.14
CA ALA A 330 -17.62 -5.30 0.25
C ALA A 330 -18.38 -4.03 0.70
N ARG A 331 -17.69 -3.16 1.46
CA ARG A 331 -18.28 -1.92 1.95
C ARG A 331 -18.86 -1.08 0.83
N GLY A 332 -20.11 -0.60 0.98
CA GLY A 332 -20.79 0.24 -0.01
C GLY A 332 -21.17 -0.50 -1.31
N CYS A 333 -21.25 -1.83 -1.27
CA CYS A 333 -21.91 -2.63 -2.30
C CYS A 333 -23.39 -2.74 -1.92
N GLU A 334 -24.19 -1.77 -2.33
CA GLU A 334 -25.59 -1.60 -1.90
C GLU A 334 -26.52 -2.74 -2.38
N GLY A 335 -26.13 -3.49 -3.42
CA GLY A 335 -26.87 -4.64 -3.92
C GLY A 335 -26.64 -5.95 -3.14
N ILE A 336 -25.87 -5.93 -2.06
CA ILE A 336 -25.66 -7.10 -1.20
C ILE A 336 -26.72 -7.12 -0.11
N THR A 337 -27.40 -8.27 0.02
CA THR A 337 -28.45 -8.53 1.01
C THR A 337 -28.06 -9.66 1.98
N ASP A 338 -28.96 -10.02 2.87
CA ASP A 338 -28.79 -11.19 3.74
C ASP A 338 -28.54 -12.49 2.97
N HIS A 339 -29.09 -12.64 1.77
CA HIS A 339 -28.83 -13.82 0.92
C HIS A 339 -27.37 -13.89 0.47
N GLY A 340 -26.77 -12.77 0.08
CA GLY A 340 -25.33 -12.72 -0.23
C GLY A 340 -24.47 -13.10 0.96
N VAL A 341 -24.81 -12.59 2.14
CA VAL A 341 -24.12 -12.91 3.40
C VAL A 341 -24.32 -14.39 3.77
N GLU A 342 -25.50 -14.95 3.58
CA GLU A 342 -25.80 -16.37 3.79
C GLU A 342 -24.91 -17.26 2.92
N TYR A 343 -24.84 -17.00 1.59
CA TYR A 343 -23.98 -17.76 0.68
C TYR A 343 -22.52 -17.68 1.11
N LEU A 344 -22.05 -16.48 1.48
CA LEU A 344 -20.69 -16.27 1.94
C LEU A 344 -20.40 -17.08 3.21
N ALA A 345 -21.27 -17.00 4.21
CA ALA A 345 -21.09 -17.66 5.50
C ALA A 345 -21.04 -19.18 5.36
N LYS A 346 -21.98 -19.78 4.60
CA LYS A 346 -22.05 -21.23 4.40
C LYS A 346 -20.84 -21.80 3.66
N ASN A 347 -20.22 -21.05 2.75
CA ASN A 347 -19.16 -21.59 1.90
C ASN A 347 -17.76 -21.11 2.29
N CYS A 348 -17.62 -19.92 2.87
CA CYS A 348 -16.34 -19.33 3.28
C CYS A 348 -16.11 -19.40 4.79
N THR A 349 -16.21 -20.58 5.38
CA THR A 349 -16.09 -20.83 6.85
C THR A 349 -14.71 -20.42 7.43
N LYS A 350 -13.72 -20.12 6.59
CA LYS A 350 -12.38 -19.63 7.00
C LYS A 350 -12.29 -18.12 7.06
N LEU A 351 -13.43 -17.42 6.92
CA LEU A 351 -13.49 -15.95 6.96
C LEU A 351 -13.01 -15.44 8.32
N LYS A 352 -12.10 -14.47 8.28
CA LYS A 352 -11.51 -13.82 9.47
C LYS A 352 -11.85 -12.34 9.56
N SER A 353 -12.14 -11.73 8.43
CA SER A 353 -12.52 -10.31 8.37
C SER A 353 -13.57 -10.10 7.31
N LEU A 354 -14.63 -9.44 7.67
CA LEU A 354 -15.70 -9.01 6.79
C LEU A 354 -16.00 -7.53 7.03
N ASP A 355 -15.99 -6.76 5.96
CA ASP A 355 -16.50 -5.39 5.96
C ASP A 355 -17.64 -5.30 4.96
N ILE A 356 -18.85 -5.11 5.47
CA ILE A 356 -20.10 -4.88 4.75
C ILE A 356 -20.77 -3.58 5.21
N GLY A 357 -19.97 -2.64 5.72
CA GLY A 357 -20.44 -1.31 6.06
C GLY A 357 -21.08 -0.61 4.86
N LYS A 358 -22.09 0.20 5.08
CA LYS A 358 -22.90 0.85 4.00
C LYS A 358 -23.54 -0.16 3.03
N CYS A 359 -23.97 -1.31 3.53
CA CYS A 359 -24.83 -2.27 2.82
C CYS A 359 -26.20 -2.21 3.47
N PRO A 360 -27.13 -1.36 3.02
CA PRO A 360 -28.39 -1.06 3.74
C PRO A 360 -29.37 -2.26 3.77
N LEU A 361 -29.20 -3.20 2.84
CA LEU A 361 -30.08 -4.37 2.73
C LEU A 361 -29.61 -5.57 3.59
N VAL A 362 -28.53 -5.40 4.36
CA VAL A 362 -28.06 -6.42 5.31
C VAL A 362 -28.67 -6.14 6.69
N SER A 363 -29.29 -7.17 7.28
CA SER A 363 -29.98 -7.12 8.55
C SER A 363 -29.38 -8.09 9.57
N ASP A 364 -30.03 -8.21 10.74
CA ASP A 364 -29.67 -9.18 11.77
C ASP A 364 -29.74 -10.63 11.28
N THR A 365 -30.58 -10.94 10.29
CA THR A 365 -30.65 -12.26 9.63
C THR A 365 -29.31 -12.63 8.98
N GLY A 366 -28.69 -11.69 8.27
CA GLY A 366 -27.36 -11.90 7.71
C GLY A 366 -26.30 -12.16 8.79
N LEU A 367 -26.38 -11.45 9.91
CA LEU A 367 -25.48 -11.67 11.06
C LEU A 367 -25.68 -13.04 11.72
N GLU A 368 -26.90 -13.55 11.78
CA GLU A 368 -27.19 -14.90 12.26
C GLU A 368 -26.46 -15.96 11.41
N PHE A 369 -26.55 -15.87 10.08
CA PHE A 369 -25.82 -16.79 9.21
C PHE A 369 -24.29 -16.71 9.41
N LEU A 370 -23.74 -15.51 9.60
CA LEU A 370 -22.32 -15.35 9.91
C LEU A 370 -21.94 -16.01 11.23
N ALA A 371 -22.73 -15.79 12.26
CA ALA A 371 -22.51 -16.33 13.60
C ALA A 371 -22.52 -17.85 13.63
N LEU A 372 -23.45 -18.46 12.87
CA LEU A 372 -23.61 -19.92 12.82
C LEU A 372 -22.55 -20.65 11.97
N ASN A 373 -21.82 -19.97 11.11
CA ASN A 373 -20.90 -20.63 10.17
C ASN A 373 -19.45 -20.10 10.21
N CYS A 374 -19.23 -18.86 10.68
CA CYS A 374 -17.94 -18.20 10.62
C CYS A 374 -17.29 -18.02 12.02
N PHE A 375 -17.08 -19.09 12.76
CA PHE A 375 -16.51 -19.06 14.12
C PHE A 375 -15.09 -18.47 14.22
N ASN A 376 -14.38 -18.37 13.11
CA ASN A 376 -13.03 -17.78 13.07
C ASN A 376 -13.04 -16.27 12.82
N LEU A 377 -14.20 -15.60 12.86
CA LEU A 377 -14.33 -14.18 12.57
C LEU A 377 -13.63 -13.35 13.64
N LYS A 378 -12.69 -12.50 13.22
CA LYS A 378 -11.90 -11.63 14.09
C LYS A 378 -12.23 -10.16 13.91
N ARG A 379 -12.70 -9.77 12.73
CA ARG A 379 -13.06 -8.39 12.42
C ARG A 379 -14.36 -8.36 11.66
N LEU A 380 -15.27 -7.54 12.13
CA LEU A 380 -16.56 -7.28 11.50
C LEU A 380 -16.80 -5.77 11.47
N SER A 381 -17.04 -5.23 10.29
CA SER A 381 -17.41 -3.83 10.09
C SER A 381 -18.80 -3.79 9.46
N LEU A 382 -19.71 -3.12 10.17
CA LEU A 382 -21.11 -2.91 9.84
C LEU A 382 -21.45 -1.42 9.78
N LYS A 383 -20.41 -0.56 9.70
CA LYS A 383 -20.57 0.89 9.75
C LYS A 383 -21.68 1.37 8.82
N SER A 384 -22.60 2.18 9.32
CA SER A 384 -23.72 2.74 8.58
C SER A 384 -24.62 1.67 7.92
N CYS A 385 -24.89 0.57 8.60
CA CYS A 385 -25.91 -0.42 8.25
C CYS A 385 -27.15 -0.18 9.13
N GLU A 386 -28.19 0.40 8.55
CA GLU A 386 -29.37 0.89 9.29
C GLU A 386 -30.28 -0.24 9.80
N SER A 387 -30.26 -1.40 9.10
CA SER A 387 -31.08 -2.57 9.47
C SER A 387 -30.43 -3.50 10.51
N ILE A 388 -29.25 -3.13 11.01
CA ILE A 388 -28.56 -3.89 12.07
C ILE A 388 -28.95 -3.36 13.43
N THR A 389 -29.40 -4.26 14.30
CA THR A 389 -29.78 -3.95 15.67
C THR A 389 -28.87 -4.62 16.72
N GLY A 390 -29.18 -4.36 17.99
CA GLY A 390 -28.47 -5.01 19.11
C GLY A 390 -28.65 -6.52 19.14
N GLN A 391 -29.74 -7.06 18.59
CA GLN A 391 -30.02 -8.49 18.60
C GLN A 391 -29.02 -9.26 17.72
N GLY A 392 -28.79 -8.81 16.50
CA GLY A 392 -27.80 -9.42 15.61
C GLY A 392 -26.38 -9.41 16.19
N LEU A 393 -26.01 -8.32 16.88
CA LEU A 393 -24.69 -8.22 17.53
C LEU A 393 -24.54 -9.20 18.69
N GLN A 394 -25.60 -9.44 19.46
CA GLN A 394 -25.58 -10.41 20.54
C GLN A 394 -25.40 -11.84 20.02
N ILE A 395 -26.05 -12.19 18.89
CA ILE A 395 -25.89 -13.50 18.23
C ILE A 395 -24.45 -13.69 17.75
N VAL A 396 -23.87 -12.67 17.11
CA VAL A 396 -22.45 -12.70 16.68
C VAL A 396 -21.52 -12.86 17.88
N ALA A 397 -21.71 -12.09 18.95
CA ALA A 397 -20.85 -12.15 20.13
C ALA A 397 -20.95 -13.48 20.88
N ALA A 398 -22.13 -14.13 20.87
CA ALA A 398 -22.37 -15.44 21.49
C ALA A 398 -21.68 -16.59 20.73
N ASN A 399 -21.33 -16.44 19.45
CA ASN A 399 -20.78 -17.50 18.62
C ASN A 399 -19.35 -17.21 18.14
N CYS A 400 -18.97 -15.94 17.96
CA CYS A 400 -17.66 -15.54 17.46
C CYS A 400 -16.74 -15.08 18.60
N PHE A 401 -16.28 -15.98 19.46
CA PHE A 401 -15.49 -15.67 20.66
C PHE A 401 -14.14 -15.01 20.39
N ASP A 402 -13.57 -15.21 19.18
CA ASP A 402 -12.29 -14.64 18.75
C ASP A 402 -12.42 -13.23 18.14
N LEU A 403 -13.59 -12.59 18.25
CA LEU A 403 -13.82 -11.26 17.70
C LEU A 403 -12.91 -10.23 18.39
N GLN A 404 -12.09 -9.54 17.60
CA GLN A 404 -11.08 -8.57 18.04
C GLN A 404 -11.44 -7.13 17.68
N MET A 405 -12.24 -6.93 16.64
CA MET A 405 -12.68 -5.62 16.19
C MET A 405 -14.11 -5.71 15.68
N LEU A 406 -14.95 -4.82 16.17
CA LEU A 406 -16.32 -4.62 15.72
C LEU A 406 -16.52 -3.13 15.44
N ASN A 407 -16.89 -2.78 14.22
CA ASN A 407 -17.24 -1.41 13.87
C ASN A 407 -18.74 -1.32 13.60
N VAL A 408 -19.46 -0.59 14.45
CA VAL A 408 -20.89 -0.33 14.39
C VAL A 408 -21.17 1.18 14.46
N GLN A 409 -20.25 1.99 13.96
CA GLN A 409 -20.45 3.43 13.82
C GLN A 409 -21.66 3.69 12.93
N ASP A 410 -22.50 4.63 13.32
CA ASP A 410 -23.70 5.04 12.59
C ASP A 410 -24.72 3.89 12.40
N CYS A 411 -24.78 2.91 13.34
CA CYS A 411 -25.81 1.90 13.45
C CYS A 411 -26.69 2.21 14.66
N ASP A 412 -27.98 1.82 14.58
CA ASP A 412 -28.92 1.96 15.70
C ASP A 412 -28.77 0.82 16.73
N VAL A 413 -27.70 0.90 17.51
CA VAL A 413 -27.35 -0.13 18.48
C VAL A 413 -27.38 0.40 19.90
N SER A 414 -28.12 -0.30 20.78
CA SER A 414 -28.23 0.06 22.19
C SER A 414 -26.91 -0.15 22.97
N VAL A 415 -26.73 0.63 24.03
CA VAL A 415 -25.56 0.50 24.94
C VAL A 415 -25.48 -0.89 25.56
N ASP A 416 -26.63 -1.50 25.87
CA ASP A 416 -26.67 -2.84 26.50
C ASP A 416 -26.20 -3.94 25.55
N ALA A 417 -26.50 -3.81 24.25
CA ALA A 417 -25.95 -4.71 23.24
C ALA A 417 -24.42 -4.59 23.13
N LEU A 418 -23.89 -3.37 23.16
CA LEU A 418 -22.42 -3.14 23.15
C LEU A 418 -21.75 -3.71 24.42
N ARG A 419 -22.40 -3.55 25.60
CA ARG A 419 -21.94 -4.16 26.85
C ARG A 419 -21.97 -5.69 26.79
N PHE A 420 -23.01 -6.27 26.18
CA PHE A 420 -23.09 -7.71 25.95
C PHE A 420 -21.92 -8.21 25.09
N VAL A 421 -21.64 -7.57 23.96
CA VAL A 421 -20.47 -7.89 23.11
C VAL A 421 -19.18 -7.83 23.93
N LYS A 422 -19.00 -6.80 24.75
CA LYS A 422 -17.77 -6.63 25.54
C LYS A 422 -17.61 -7.71 26.63
N ARG A 423 -18.69 -8.22 27.17
CA ARG A 423 -18.66 -9.32 28.16
C ARG A 423 -18.23 -10.64 27.51
N HIS A 424 -18.72 -10.95 26.31
CA HIS A 424 -18.44 -12.21 25.60
C HIS A 424 -17.10 -12.15 24.86
N CYS A 425 -16.81 -11.03 24.20
CA CYS A 425 -15.59 -10.81 23.45
C CYS A 425 -14.67 -9.80 24.18
N LYS A 426 -14.05 -10.22 25.28
CA LYS A 426 -13.27 -9.34 26.20
C LYS A 426 -12.17 -8.53 25.51
N ARG A 427 -11.58 -9.08 24.43
CA ARG A 427 -10.48 -8.44 23.66
C ARG A 427 -10.99 -7.60 22.49
N CYS A 428 -12.31 -7.55 22.27
CA CYS A 428 -12.90 -6.83 21.16
C CYS A 428 -12.76 -5.31 21.36
N ILE A 429 -12.20 -4.63 20.37
CA ILE A 429 -12.25 -3.18 20.24
C ILE A 429 -13.55 -2.87 19.50
N ILE A 430 -14.40 -2.04 20.11
CA ILE A 430 -15.69 -1.65 19.53
C ILE A 430 -15.59 -0.19 19.09
N GLU A 431 -15.77 0.05 17.81
CA GLU A 431 -15.89 1.39 17.22
C GLU A 431 -17.38 1.72 17.07
N HIS A 432 -17.87 2.75 17.74
CA HIS A 432 -19.29 3.14 17.77
C HIS A 432 -19.43 4.67 17.87
N THR A 433 -20.61 5.17 17.60
CA THR A 433 -20.98 6.59 17.70
C THR A 433 -21.81 6.92 18.93
N ASN A 434 -22.21 5.91 19.73
CA ASN A 434 -23.06 6.10 20.89
C ASN A 434 -22.28 6.73 22.07
N PRO A 435 -22.57 7.97 22.50
CA PRO A 435 -21.82 8.66 23.55
C PRO A 435 -22.05 8.07 24.95
N ALA A 436 -23.10 7.29 25.16
CA ALA A 436 -23.43 6.71 26.47
C ALA A 436 -22.68 5.41 26.81
N PHE A 437 -21.81 4.96 25.93
CA PHE A 437 -21.04 3.72 26.13
C PHE A 437 -19.72 3.93 26.90
N PHE A 438 -19.31 5.16 27.14
CA PHE A 438 -18.07 5.50 27.89
C PHE A 438 -18.25 5.41 29.39
#